data_4e8880d32128d07ec7f343100435063a
#
_entry.id   4e8880d32128d07ec7f343100435063a
#
_cell.length_a   1.000
_cell.length_b   1.000
_cell.length_c   1.000
_cell.angle_alpha   90.00
_cell.angle_beta   90.00
_cell.angle_gamma   90.00
#
_symmetry.space_group_name_H-M   'P 1'
#
loop_
_entity.id
_entity.type
_entity.pdbx_description
1 polymer ?
#
loop_
_entity_poly.entity_id
_entity_poly.type
_entity_poly.pdbx_seq_one_letter_code
_entity_poly.pdbx_strand_id
1 'polypeptide(L)'
;MFERFRQRSKITPLTGAPAAPREKTYSAQSGFVYRYTYSGQRAASRQGFAGTEYVFEVSPDAKTSFPVSVFVAAEAVGSWEDGHARTLTATERYAVAKMALFQAFDERLDPGEMRQEIWVRATDIEALLESLDID
;
A
#
# COMPACT_ATOMS: atom_id res chain seq x y z
N MET A 1 -13.45 30.56 -4.09
CA MET A 1 -13.58 29.47 -5.04
C MET A 1 -12.26 29.05 -5.66
N PHE A 2 -11.36 29.94 -5.86
CA PHE A 2 -10.06 29.62 -6.43
C PHE A 2 -9.17 28.85 -5.48
N GLU A 3 -9.44 28.97 -4.20
CA GLU A 3 -8.67 28.28 -3.19
C GLU A 3 -8.70 26.77 -3.37
N ARG A 4 -9.80 26.25 -3.87
CA ARG A 4 -9.90 24.82 -4.09
C ARG A 4 -8.92 24.32 -5.12
N PHE A 5 -8.65 25.12 -6.13
CA PHE A 5 -7.66 24.74 -7.14
C PHE A 5 -6.27 24.66 -6.54
N ARG A 6 -5.95 25.64 -5.71
CA ARG A 6 -4.63 25.65 -5.07
C ARG A 6 -4.46 24.48 -4.14
N GLN A 7 -5.54 24.09 -3.45
CA GLN A 7 -5.46 22.93 -2.56
C GLN A 7 -5.17 21.65 -3.33
N ARG A 8 -5.78 21.49 -4.49
CA ARG A 8 -5.50 20.31 -5.30
C ARG A 8 -4.07 20.25 -5.78
N SER A 9 -3.44 21.39 -5.95
CA SER A 9 -2.05 21.45 -6.38
C SER A 9 -1.06 21.11 -5.26
N LYS A 10 -1.57 20.88 -4.05
CA LYS A 10 -0.72 20.57 -2.89
C LYS A 10 -0.62 19.08 -2.60
N ILE A 11 -0.79 18.26 -3.61
CA ILE A 11 -0.59 16.83 -3.45
C ILE A 11 0.87 16.56 -3.13
N THR A 12 1.10 15.84 -2.04
CA THR A 12 2.46 15.49 -1.61
C THR A 12 3.11 14.57 -2.63
N PRO A 13 4.32 14.89 -3.09
CA PRO A 13 5.01 14.02 -4.04
C PRO A 13 5.35 12.66 -3.44
N LEU A 14 5.42 11.65 -4.29
CA LEU A 14 5.88 10.33 -3.86
C LEU A 14 7.39 10.34 -3.67
N THR A 15 7.85 9.63 -2.64
CA THR A 15 9.27 9.44 -2.34
C THR A 15 9.54 7.98 -2.04
N GLY A 16 10.81 7.61 -1.95
CA GLY A 16 11.21 6.28 -1.47
C GLY A 16 11.29 5.20 -2.52
N ALA A 17 10.90 5.48 -3.76
CA ALA A 17 11.05 4.49 -4.82
C ALA A 17 12.54 4.36 -5.21
N PRO A 18 12.98 3.15 -5.62
CA PRO A 18 14.35 2.99 -6.12
C PRO A 18 14.60 3.85 -7.36
N ALA A 19 15.83 4.33 -7.52
CA ALA A 19 16.21 5.12 -8.69
C ALA A 19 16.01 4.30 -9.97
N ALA A 20 16.19 2.99 -9.90
CA ALA A 20 15.94 2.08 -11.02
C ALA A 20 14.78 1.16 -10.62
N PRO A 21 13.54 1.55 -10.93
CA PRO A 21 12.38 0.74 -10.57
C PRO A 21 12.46 -0.65 -11.18
N ARG A 22 12.02 -1.66 -10.42
CA ARG A 22 12.06 -3.04 -10.85
C ARG A 22 10.64 -3.59 -10.90
N GLU A 23 10.25 -4.05 -12.06
CA GLU A 23 8.99 -4.73 -12.22
C GLU A 23 9.10 -6.14 -11.68
N LYS A 24 8.13 -6.55 -10.88
CA LYS A 24 8.05 -7.87 -10.29
C LYS A 24 6.73 -8.51 -10.66
N THR A 25 6.66 -9.81 -10.47
CA THR A 25 5.49 -10.60 -10.84
C THR A 25 4.96 -11.32 -9.61
N TYR A 26 3.63 -11.36 -9.51
CA TYR A 26 2.96 -12.11 -8.46
C TYR A 26 1.87 -12.98 -9.06
N SER A 27 1.97 -14.31 -8.84
CA SER A 27 0.94 -15.25 -9.28
C SER A 27 -0.09 -15.40 -8.19
N ALA A 28 -1.26 -14.82 -8.39
CA ALA A 28 -2.29 -14.75 -7.38
C ALA A 28 -3.08 -16.04 -7.30
N GLN A 29 -3.59 -16.34 -6.11
CA GLN A 29 -4.48 -17.48 -5.90
C GLN A 29 -5.78 -17.33 -6.68
N SER A 30 -6.15 -16.10 -7.03
CA SER A 30 -7.29 -15.84 -7.90
C SER A 30 -7.09 -16.35 -9.32
N GLY A 31 -5.87 -16.75 -9.69
CA GLY A 31 -5.55 -17.27 -11.02
C GLY A 31 -4.92 -16.24 -11.94
N PHE A 32 -4.93 -14.98 -11.57
CA PHE A 32 -4.30 -13.93 -12.37
C PHE A 32 -2.84 -13.78 -12.03
N VAL A 33 -2.03 -13.35 -13.01
CA VAL A 33 -0.62 -13.05 -12.79
C VAL A 33 -0.46 -11.56 -12.96
N TYR A 34 -0.09 -10.89 -11.88
CA TYR A 34 0.06 -9.43 -11.86
C TYR A 34 1.53 -9.05 -11.97
N ARG A 35 1.79 -7.97 -12.70
CA ARG A 35 3.09 -7.30 -12.65
C ARG A 35 2.91 -6.04 -11.83
N TYR A 36 3.89 -5.69 -11.04
CA TYR A 36 3.80 -4.52 -10.19
C TYR A 36 5.17 -3.87 -10.02
N THR A 37 5.14 -2.55 -9.86
CA THR A 37 6.33 -1.74 -9.62
C THR A 37 6.02 -0.76 -8.50
N TYR A 38 6.91 -0.63 -7.55
CA TYR A 38 6.72 0.33 -6.47
C TYR A 38 7.00 1.74 -6.97
N SER A 39 6.01 2.63 -6.84
CA SER A 39 6.11 4.01 -7.30
C SER A 39 6.52 4.99 -6.21
N GLY A 40 6.42 4.59 -4.93
CA GLY A 40 6.80 5.46 -3.82
C GLY A 40 5.69 5.57 -2.78
N GLN A 41 5.95 6.43 -1.81
CA GLN A 41 5.03 6.64 -0.69
C GLN A 41 4.92 8.12 -0.38
N ARG A 42 3.86 8.46 0.36
CA ARG A 42 3.65 9.83 0.83
C ARG A 42 2.75 9.82 2.06
N ALA A 43 2.89 10.86 2.88
CA ALA A 43 1.95 11.08 3.97
C ALA A 43 0.58 11.37 3.40
N ALA A 44 -0.46 10.83 4.01
CA ALA A 44 -1.82 10.97 3.53
C ALA A 44 -2.80 10.93 4.69
N SER A 45 -4.05 11.25 4.38
CA SER A 45 -5.13 11.23 5.35
C SER A 45 -6.37 10.70 4.66
N ARG A 46 -7.11 9.84 5.35
CA ARG A 46 -8.34 9.25 4.82
C ARG A 46 -9.38 9.24 5.93
N GLN A 47 -10.51 9.90 5.70
CA GLN A 47 -11.63 9.91 6.65
C GLN A 47 -11.17 10.32 8.05
N GLY A 48 -10.28 11.31 8.13
CA GLY A 48 -9.78 11.82 9.40
C GLY A 48 -8.61 11.05 10.00
N PHE A 49 -8.20 9.94 9.39
CA PHE A 49 -7.07 9.15 9.86
C PHE A 49 -5.81 9.54 9.10
N ALA A 50 -4.76 9.88 9.83
CA ALA A 50 -3.45 10.09 9.24
C ALA A 50 -2.80 8.74 8.95
N GLY A 51 -1.92 8.72 7.97
CA GLY A 51 -1.19 7.50 7.63
C GLY A 51 -0.23 7.71 6.49
N THR A 52 0.19 6.62 5.90
CA THR A 52 1.08 6.61 4.75
C THR A 52 0.42 5.90 3.59
N GLU A 53 0.44 6.52 2.43
CA GLU A 53 -0.04 5.92 1.20
C GLU A 53 1.16 5.38 0.44
N TYR A 54 1.13 4.06 0.16
CA TYR A 54 2.14 3.39 -0.67
C TYR A 54 1.50 3.14 -2.02
N VAL A 55 2.16 3.56 -3.09
CA VAL A 55 1.59 3.47 -4.43
C VAL A 55 2.40 2.49 -5.27
N PHE A 56 1.69 1.59 -5.92
CA PHE A 56 2.26 0.61 -6.83
C PHE A 56 1.60 0.76 -8.19
N GLU A 57 2.40 0.66 -9.24
CA GLU A 57 1.84 0.56 -10.58
C GLU A 57 1.58 -0.92 -10.83
N VAL A 58 0.34 -1.27 -11.17
CA VAL A 58 -0.09 -2.66 -11.28
C VAL A 58 -0.60 -2.93 -12.67
N SER A 59 -0.22 -4.08 -13.22
CA SER A 59 -0.61 -4.48 -14.57
C SER A 59 -1.15 -5.91 -14.52
N PRO A 60 -2.45 -6.11 -14.77
CA PRO A 60 -3.02 -7.46 -14.83
C PRO A 60 -2.78 -8.15 -16.16
N ASP A 61 -2.38 -7.38 -17.18
CA ASP A 61 -2.09 -7.91 -18.51
C ASP A 61 -1.12 -6.96 -19.22
N ALA A 62 -0.73 -7.29 -20.46
CA ALA A 62 0.26 -6.52 -21.19
C ALA A 62 -0.24 -5.15 -21.67
N LYS A 63 -1.55 -4.90 -21.60
CA LYS A 63 -2.15 -3.70 -22.19
C LYS A 63 -2.62 -2.69 -21.16
N THR A 64 -2.86 -3.12 -19.94
CA THR A 64 -3.47 -2.30 -18.91
C THR A 64 -2.49 -2.09 -17.76
N SER A 65 -2.44 -0.86 -17.27
CA SER A 65 -1.62 -0.52 -16.10
C SER A 65 -2.30 0.62 -15.36
N PHE A 66 -2.33 0.53 -14.03
CA PHE A 66 -2.98 1.56 -13.22
C PHE A 66 -2.34 1.62 -11.83
N PRO A 67 -2.43 2.78 -11.16
CA PRO A 67 -1.91 2.89 -9.80
C PRO A 67 -2.84 2.22 -8.80
N VAL A 68 -2.24 1.56 -7.81
CA VAL A 68 -2.96 0.96 -6.69
C VAL A 68 -2.36 1.56 -5.41
N SER A 69 -3.21 2.10 -4.57
CA SER A 69 -2.80 2.71 -3.31
C SER A 69 -3.08 1.78 -2.15
N VAL A 70 -2.08 1.61 -1.29
CA VAL A 70 -2.23 0.93 -0.02
C VAL A 70 -2.07 1.98 1.07
N PHE A 71 -3.13 2.25 1.80
CA PHE A 71 -3.11 3.21 2.90
C PHE A 71 -2.90 2.48 4.22
N VAL A 72 -1.77 2.74 4.87
CA VAL A 72 -1.46 2.17 6.17
C VAL A 72 -1.71 3.25 7.21
N ALA A 73 -2.75 3.07 8.03
CA ALA A 73 -3.10 4.04 9.04
C ALA A 73 -2.01 4.12 10.11
N ALA A 74 -1.67 5.34 10.51
CA ALA A 74 -0.69 5.56 11.57
C ALA A 74 -1.13 4.90 12.87
N GLU A 75 -2.44 4.91 13.12
CA GLU A 75 -3.04 4.26 14.27
C GLU A 75 -2.76 2.75 14.29
N ALA A 76 -2.79 2.10 13.12
CA ALA A 76 -2.51 0.68 13.03
C ALA A 76 -1.07 0.38 13.44
N VAL A 77 -0.13 1.18 12.93
CA VAL A 77 1.28 1.03 13.27
C VAL A 77 1.50 1.30 14.76
N GLY A 78 0.96 2.41 15.25
CA GLY A 78 1.14 2.79 16.66
C GLY A 78 0.57 1.77 17.63
N SER A 79 -0.61 1.23 17.31
CA SER A 79 -1.26 0.22 18.14
C SER A 79 -0.41 -1.05 18.23
N TRP A 80 0.13 -1.49 17.11
CA TRP A 80 1.01 -2.65 17.11
C TRP A 80 2.29 -2.39 17.90
N GLU A 81 2.90 -1.24 17.66
CA GLU A 81 4.15 -0.86 18.34
C GLU A 81 3.98 -0.82 19.87
N ASP A 82 2.86 -0.25 20.32
CA ASP A 82 2.55 -0.19 21.74
C ASP A 82 2.37 -1.58 22.35
N GLY A 83 1.68 -2.45 21.63
CA GLY A 83 1.41 -3.79 22.11
C GLY A 83 2.63 -4.68 22.14
N HIS A 84 3.63 -4.39 21.31
CA HIS A 84 4.83 -5.21 21.18
C HIS A 84 6.08 -4.53 21.75
N ALA A 85 5.94 -3.32 22.29
CA ALA A 85 7.05 -2.54 22.86
C ALA A 85 8.22 -2.45 21.88
N ARG A 86 7.92 -2.16 20.61
CA ARG A 86 8.90 -2.20 19.51
C ARG A 86 8.47 -1.23 18.43
N THR A 87 9.44 -0.54 17.83
CA THR A 87 9.18 0.39 16.72
C THR A 87 9.46 -0.32 15.40
N LEU A 88 8.51 -0.22 14.46
CA LEU A 88 8.70 -0.75 13.12
C LEU A 88 9.63 0.14 12.33
N THR A 89 10.56 -0.49 11.60
CA THR A 89 11.43 0.24 10.68
C THR A 89 10.66 0.64 9.42
N ALA A 90 11.23 1.56 8.65
CA ALA A 90 10.63 1.95 7.37
C ALA A 90 10.50 0.76 6.43
N THR A 91 11.48 -0.13 6.41
CA THR A 91 11.46 -1.34 5.59
C THR A 91 10.34 -2.27 6.02
N GLU A 92 10.14 -2.41 7.32
CA GLU A 92 9.07 -3.27 7.84
C GLU A 92 7.69 -2.69 7.52
N ARG A 93 7.53 -1.37 7.63
CA ARG A 93 6.25 -0.74 7.25
C ARG A 93 5.96 -0.89 5.76
N TYR A 94 6.99 -0.77 4.93
CA TYR A 94 6.83 -1.03 3.48
C TYR A 94 6.41 -2.49 3.24
N ALA A 95 7.03 -3.42 3.96
CA ALA A 95 6.70 -4.85 3.81
C ALA A 95 5.24 -5.13 4.18
N VAL A 96 4.70 -4.43 5.18
CA VAL A 96 3.28 -4.54 5.53
C VAL A 96 2.41 -4.13 4.35
N ALA A 97 2.74 -2.99 3.72
CA ALA A 97 1.97 -2.51 2.56
C ALA A 97 2.03 -3.51 1.41
N LYS A 98 3.21 -4.08 1.16
CA LYS A 98 3.40 -5.05 0.09
C LYS A 98 2.61 -6.34 0.36
N MET A 99 2.58 -6.80 1.61
CA MET A 99 1.79 -7.98 1.95
C MET A 99 0.30 -7.71 1.79
N ALA A 100 -0.16 -6.52 2.12
CA ALA A 100 -1.55 -6.14 1.92
C ALA A 100 -1.92 -6.13 0.43
N LEU A 101 -0.99 -5.68 -0.41
CA LEU A 101 -1.17 -5.73 -1.86
C LEU A 101 -1.31 -7.17 -2.34
N PHE A 102 -0.44 -8.06 -1.89
CA PHE A 102 -0.48 -9.49 -2.28
C PHE A 102 -1.78 -10.13 -1.83
N GLN A 103 -2.22 -9.82 -0.62
CA GLN A 103 -3.48 -10.34 -0.11
C GLN A 103 -4.65 -9.91 -0.99
N ALA A 104 -4.66 -8.66 -1.42
CA ALA A 104 -5.69 -8.16 -2.32
C ALA A 104 -5.64 -8.87 -3.68
N PHE A 105 -4.44 -9.12 -4.22
CA PHE A 105 -4.30 -9.89 -5.46
C PHE A 105 -4.94 -11.26 -5.31
N ASP A 106 -4.76 -11.91 -4.16
CA ASP A 106 -5.27 -13.26 -3.92
C ASP A 106 -6.78 -13.27 -3.73
N GLU A 107 -7.32 -12.25 -3.09
CA GLU A 107 -8.73 -12.23 -2.68
C GLU A 107 -9.68 -11.63 -3.69
N ARG A 108 -9.22 -10.66 -4.45
CA ARG A 108 -10.08 -9.97 -5.42
C ARG A 108 -10.17 -10.79 -6.69
N LEU A 109 -11.39 -11.17 -7.06
CA LEU A 109 -11.63 -12.09 -8.16
C LEU A 109 -11.59 -11.43 -9.53
N ASP A 110 -11.79 -10.11 -9.57
CA ASP A 110 -11.78 -9.34 -10.82
C ASP A 110 -10.61 -8.37 -10.76
N PRO A 111 -9.69 -8.41 -11.74
CA PRO A 111 -8.55 -7.48 -11.76
C PRO A 111 -8.94 -6.02 -11.69
N GLY A 112 -10.11 -5.64 -12.20
CA GLY A 112 -10.60 -4.28 -12.11
C GLY A 112 -10.83 -3.81 -10.69
N GLU A 113 -11.09 -4.73 -9.77
CA GLU A 113 -11.27 -4.41 -8.35
C GLU A 113 -9.98 -3.96 -7.70
N MET A 114 -8.84 -4.26 -8.31
CA MET A 114 -7.55 -3.78 -7.81
C MET A 114 -7.39 -2.27 -7.88
N ARG A 115 -8.26 -1.58 -8.61
CA ARG A 115 -8.26 -0.11 -8.64
C ARG A 115 -8.75 0.49 -7.32
N GLN A 116 -9.46 -0.29 -6.51
CA GLN A 116 -9.95 0.18 -5.21
C GLN A 116 -8.80 0.21 -4.21
N GLU A 117 -8.76 1.28 -3.44
CA GLU A 117 -7.72 1.47 -2.43
C GLU A 117 -7.75 0.34 -1.41
N ILE A 118 -6.57 -0.05 -0.95
CA ILE A 118 -6.40 -1.07 0.08
C ILE A 118 -6.09 -0.34 1.38
N TRP A 119 -6.79 -0.68 2.45
CA TRP A 119 -6.55 -0.10 3.77
C TRP A 119 -5.94 -1.14 4.69
N VAL A 120 -4.93 -0.73 5.44
CA VAL A 120 -4.38 -1.53 6.53
C VAL A 120 -4.76 -0.84 7.83
N ARG A 121 -5.59 -1.51 8.61
CA ARG A 121 -6.12 -1.01 9.88
C ARG A 121 -5.49 -1.76 11.04
N ALA A 122 -5.78 -1.30 12.26
CA ALA A 122 -5.26 -1.95 13.46
C ALA A 122 -5.65 -3.43 13.53
N THR A 123 -6.83 -3.76 13.00
CA THR A 123 -7.29 -5.16 12.99
C THR A 123 -6.55 -6.03 11.98
N ASP A 124 -5.86 -5.43 11.01
CA ASP A 124 -5.20 -6.16 9.94
C ASP A 124 -3.71 -6.37 10.18
N ILE A 125 -3.09 -5.43 10.89
CA ILE A 125 -1.62 -5.32 10.90
C ILE A 125 -0.96 -6.49 11.62
N GLU A 126 -1.62 -7.04 12.63
CA GLU A 126 -1.07 -8.16 13.41
C GLU A 126 -0.82 -9.37 12.50
N ALA A 127 -1.83 -9.74 11.71
CA ALA A 127 -1.72 -10.89 10.82
C ALA A 127 -0.72 -10.65 9.71
N LEU A 128 -0.65 -9.42 9.19
CA LEU A 128 0.30 -9.08 8.13
C LEU A 128 1.74 -9.21 8.64
N LEU A 129 2.02 -8.70 9.83
CA LEU A 129 3.36 -8.79 10.41
C LEU A 129 3.71 -10.22 10.79
N GLU A 130 2.73 -10.99 11.29
CA GLU A 130 2.94 -12.39 11.57
C GLU A 130 3.38 -13.16 10.33
N SER A 131 2.75 -12.90 9.20
CA SER A 131 3.09 -13.57 7.95
C SER A 131 4.50 -13.21 7.47
N LEU A 132 5.09 -12.14 8.00
CA LEU A 132 6.45 -11.71 7.70
C LEU A 132 7.44 -12.16 8.79
N ASP A 133 6.99 -12.95 9.77
CA ASP A 133 7.80 -13.36 10.92
C ASP A 133 8.31 -12.17 11.73
N ILE A 134 7.51 -11.14 11.84
CA ILE A 134 7.83 -9.96 12.64
C ILE A 134 6.93 -9.93 13.87
N ASP A 135 7.54 -9.89 15.06
CA ASP A 135 6.80 -9.85 16.31
C ASP A 135 7.42 -8.92 17.35
#